data_3fd425b6358259359357415a303e73c5
#
_entry.id   3fd425b6358259359357415a303e73c5
#
_cell.length_a   1.000
_cell.length_b   1.000
_cell.length_c   1.000
_cell.angle_alpha   90.00
_cell.angle_beta   90.00
_cell.angle_gamma   90.00
#
_symmetry.space_group_name_H-M   'P 1'
#
loop_
_entity.id
_entity.type
_entity.pdbx_description
1 polymer ?
#
loop_
_entity_poly.entity_id
_entity_poly.type
_entity_poly.pdbx_seq_one_letter_code
_entity_poly.pdbx_strand_id
1 'polypeptide(L)'
;MSSSIDPADQAAPADFNRLLRANLQRVFNERDPGLRAAAIAELYVADPIMYEPDAVIEGREAISAVAGKLLDQFGADFRFTPEADGIGHHHVGTLRWHAGNPSTPHMVTGTDVAEIVDGRIARLWVLLNPTG
;
A
#
# COMPACT_ATOMS: atom_id res chain seq x y z
N MET A 1 0.64 31.38 19.63
CA MET A 1 1.55 30.85 18.87
C MET A 1 0.99 30.14 17.72
N SER A 2 1.39 30.41 16.74
CA SER A 2 0.85 29.83 15.63
C SER A 2 1.47 28.52 15.39
N SER A 3 0.66 27.66 15.14
CA SER A 3 1.10 26.46 14.58
C SER A 3 1.66 26.74 13.20
N SER A 4 2.84 26.35 12.99
CA SER A 4 3.40 26.44 11.66
C SER A 4 3.10 25.20 10.84
N ILE A 5 2.03 24.51 11.17
CA ILE A 5 1.65 23.31 10.43
C ILE A 5 1.13 23.71 9.05
N ASP A 6 1.81 23.24 8.03
CA ASP A 6 1.39 23.39 6.66
C ASP A 6 0.11 22.58 6.45
N PRO A 7 -0.86 23.06 5.66
CA PRO A 7 -2.02 22.25 5.32
C PRO A 7 -1.70 20.84 4.80
N ALA A 8 -0.59 20.71 4.09
CA ALA A 8 -0.16 19.40 3.61
C ALA A 8 0.23 18.45 4.75
N ASP A 9 0.70 18.99 5.88
CA ASP A 9 1.07 18.21 7.06
C ASP A 9 -0.14 17.77 7.86
N GLN A 10 -1.29 18.33 7.57
CA GLN A 10 -2.52 18.07 8.30
C GLN A 10 -3.43 17.12 7.54
N ALA A 11 -2.88 16.28 6.67
CA ALA A 11 -3.70 15.31 5.95
C ALA A 11 -4.56 14.55 6.97
N ALA A 12 -5.85 14.56 6.77
CA ALA A 12 -6.78 13.94 7.68
C ALA A 12 -6.56 12.43 7.72
N PRO A 13 -6.80 11.77 8.87
CA PRO A 13 -6.71 10.31 8.94
C PRO A 13 -7.53 9.61 7.85
N ALA A 14 -8.63 10.23 7.42
CA ALA A 14 -9.45 9.68 6.35
C ALA A 14 -8.72 9.64 5.01
N ASP A 15 -7.83 10.60 4.75
CA ASP A 15 -7.05 10.62 3.53
C ASP A 15 -6.06 9.46 3.49
N PHE A 16 -5.39 9.19 4.60
CA PHE A 16 -4.49 8.04 4.71
C PHE A 16 -5.25 6.74 4.52
N ASN A 17 -6.41 6.62 5.15
CA ASN A 17 -7.24 5.43 5.03
C ASN A 17 -7.67 5.20 3.57
N ARG A 18 -8.19 6.23 2.91
CA ARG A 18 -8.62 6.13 1.52
C ARG A 18 -7.48 5.73 0.60
N LEU A 19 -6.33 6.39 0.78
CA LEU A 19 -5.18 6.18 -0.09
C LEU A 19 -4.60 4.78 0.09
N LEU A 20 -4.43 4.33 1.34
CA LEU A 20 -3.84 3.01 1.60
C LEU A 20 -4.80 1.88 1.27
N ARG A 21 -6.12 2.07 1.46
CA ARG A 21 -7.10 1.09 1.01
C ARG A 21 -7.13 0.99 -0.51
N ALA A 22 -7.06 2.13 -1.19
CA ALA A 22 -7.01 2.15 -2.65
C ALA A 22 -5.76 1.42 -3.16
N ASN A 23 -4.64 1.57 -2.47
CA ASN A 23 -3.42 0.85 -2.81
C ASN A 23 -3.62 -0.67 -2.75
N LEU A 24 -4.25 -1.18 -1.69
CA LEU A 24 -4.54 -2.61 -1.62
C LEU A 24 -5.49 -3.06 -2.72
N GLN A 25 -6.57 -2.32 -2.93
CA GLN A 25 -7.64 -2.72 -3.83
C GLN A 25 -7.29 -2.56 -5.31
N ARG A 26 -6.62 -1.46 -5.65
CA ARG A 26 -6.39 -1.10 -7.04
C ARG A 26 -5.00 -1.42 -7.55
N VAL A 27 -4.07 -1.73 -6.67
CA VAL A 27 -2.71 -2.12 -7.03
C VAL A 27 -2.47 -3.59 -6.69
N PHE A 28 -2.52 -3.94 -5.42
CA PHE A 28 -2.14 -5.28 -4.99
C PHE A 28 -3.22 -6.34 -5.24
N ASN A 29 -4.48 -5.95 -5.37
CA ASN A 29 -5.55 -6.86 -5.77
C ASN A 29 -5.89 -6.78 -7.26
N GLU A 30 -5.27 -5.88 -8.01
CA GLU A 30 -5.60 -5.67 -9.41
C GLU A 30 -4.77 -6.59 -10.31
N ARG A 31 -5.44 -7.52 -10.99
CA ARG A 31 -4.78 -8.50 -11.84
C ARG A 31 -4.51 -8.00 -13.26
N ASP A 32 -5.26 -6.99 -13.70
CA ASP A 32 -5.04 -6.39 -15.02
C ASP A 32 -3.86 -5.43 -14.95
N PRO A 33 -2.76 -5.70 -15.68
CA PRO A 33 -1.57 -4.85 -15.62
C PRO A 33 -1.82 -3.40 -16.04
N GLY A 34 -2.73 -3.18 -16.99
CA GLY A 34 -3.05 -1.84 -17.45
C GLY A 34 -3.79 -1.02 -16.40
N LEU A 35 -4.78 -1.61 -15.76
CA LEU A 35 -5.53 -0.96 -14.67
C LEU A 35 -4.64 -0.74 -13.46
N ARG A 36 -3.77 -1.70 -13.15
CA ARG A 36 -2.82 -1.56 -12.06
C ARG A 36 -1.84 -0.41 -12.30
N ALA A 37 -1.29 -0.32 -13.51
CA ALA A 37 -0.38 0.78 -13.88
C ALA A 37 -1.07 2.14 -13.77
N ALA A 38 -2.32 2.23 -14.19
CA ALA A 38 -3.09 3.47 -14.09
C ALA A 38 -3.33 3.86 -12.63
N ALA A 39 -3.63 2.89 -11.77
CA ALA A 39 -3.80 3.14 -10.34
C ALA A 39 -2.50 3.62 -9.70
N ILE A 40 -1.38 3.00 -10.05
CA ILE A 40 -0.07 3.41 -9.53
C ILE A 40 0.25 4.84 -9.96
N ALA A 41 -0.03 5.20 -11.21
CA ALA A 41 0.20 6.55 -11.69
C ALA A 41 -0.63 7.59 -10.93
N GLU A 42 -1.81 7.19 -10.45
CA GLU A 42 -2.67 8.08 -9.67
C GLU A 42 -2.27 8.13 -8.19
N LEU A 43 -1.91 7.01 -7.60
CA LEU A 43 -1.72 6.88 -6.15
C LEU A 43 -0.29 7.13 -5.67
N TYR A 44 0.68 6.98 -6.56
CA TYR A 44 2.11 7.09 -6.21
C TYR A 44 2.76 8.29 -6.87
N VAL A 45 3.81 8.82 -6.24
CA VAL A 45 4.66 9.84 -6.89
C VAL A 45 5.37 9.22 -8.11
N ALA A 46 6.10 10.05 -8.87
CA ALA A 46 6.77 9.60 -10.09
C ALA A 46 7.87 8.57 -9.82
N ASP A 47 8.62 8.73 -8.72
CA ASP A 47 9.75 7.88 -8.38
C ASP A 47 9.56 7.22 -7.02
N PRO A 48 8.57 6.31 -6.87
CA PRO A 48 8.30 5.71 -5.57
C PRO A 48 9.28 4.60 -5.25
N ILE A 49 9.42 4.32 -3.94
CA ILE A 49 10.22 3.20 -3.47
C ILE A 49 9.36 2.35 -2.54
N MET A 50 9.38 1.04 -2.75
CA MET A 50 8.74 0.09 -1.85
C MET A 50 9.80 -0.77 -1.19
N TYR A 51 9.72 -0.89 0.12
CA TYR A 51 10.65 -1.69 0.91
C TYR A 51 9.93 -2.94 1.39
N GLU A 52 10.42 -4.09 0.95
CA GLU A 52 10.00 -5.39 1.47
C GLU A 52 11.09 -5.94 2.37
N PRO A 53 10.82 -6.95 3.21
CA PRO A 53 11.82 -7.42 4.18
C PRO A 53 13.18 -7.77 3.57
N ASP A 54 13.20 -8.26 2.35
CA ASP A 54 14.43 -8.70 1.71
C ASP A 54 14.66 -8.07 0.33
N ALA A 55 13.94 -6.99 0.01
CA ALA A 55 14.08 -6.35 -1.29
C ALA A 55 13.74 -4.86 -1.23
N VAL A 56 14.38 -4.08 -2.07
CA VAL A 56 14.05 -2.67 -2.31
C VAL A 56 13.57 -2.56 -3.75
N ILE A 57 12.35 -2.07 -3.93
CA ILE A 57 11.69 -2.01 -5.23
C ILE A 57 11.59 -0.55 -5.64
N GLU A 58 12.27 -0.16 -6.72
CA GLU A 58 12.34 1.24 -7.12
C GLU A 58 11.58 1.47 -8.42
N GLY A 59 10.64 2.40 -8.38
CA GLY A 59 9.91 2.85 -9.55
C GLY A 59 8.54 2.19 -9.70
N ARG A 60 7.68 2.90 -10.43
CA ARG A 60 6.29 2.47 -10.65
C ARG A 60 6.18 1.11 -11.36
N GLU A 61 7.00 0.91 -12.39
CA GLU A 61 6.95 -0.33 -13.17
C GLU A 61 7.37 -1.53 -12.32
N ALA A 62 8.41 -1.36 -11.51
CA ALA A 62 8.89 -2.44 -10.64
C ALA A 62 7.85 -2.79 -9.58
N ILE A 63 7.18 -1.79 -9.01
CA ILE A 63 6.10 -2.03 -8.04
C ILE A 63 4.95 -2.79 -8.69
N SER A 64 4.55 -2.41 -9.90
CA SER A 64 3.51 -3.11 -10.64
C SER A 64 3.89 -4.56 -10.90
N ALA A 65 5.14 -4.79 -11.29
CA ALA A 65 5.63 -6.13 -11.58
C ALA A 65 5.61 -7.03 -10.34
N VAL A 66 5.99 -6.47 -9.18
CA VAL A 66 5.96 -7.22 -7.91
C VAL A 66 4.52 -7.61 -7.55
N ALA A 67 3.58 -6.67 -7.67
CA ALA A 67 2.17 -6.94 -7.38
C ALA A 67 1.62 -8.04 -8.29
N GLY A 68 1.90 -7.95 -9.59
CA GLY A 68 1.47 -8.96 -10.55
C GLY A 68 2.04 -10.34 -10.28
N LYS A 69 3.33 -10.39 -9.93
CA LYS A 69 3.99 -11.65 -9.62
C LYS A 69 3.40 -12.32 -8.38
N LEU A 70 3.10 -11.53 -7.34
CA LEU A 70 2.45 -12.04 -6.14
C LEU A 70 1.10 -12.65 -6.46
N LEU A 71 0.29 -11.95 -7.24
CA LEU A 71 -1.04 -12.44 -7.59
C LEU A 71 -0.96 -13.72 -8.44
N ASP A 72 -0.01 -13.80 -9.36
CA ASP A 72 0.18 -15.00 -10.15
C ASP A 72 0.66 -16.16 -9.29
N GLN A 73 1.53 -15.91 -8.34
CA GLN A 73 2.11 -16.94 -7.49
C GLN A 73 1.07 -17.56 -6.55
N PHE A 74 0.17 -16.74 -5.99
CA PHE A 74 -0.77 -17.22 -4.98
C PHE A 74 -2.15 -17.59 -5.52
N GLY A 75 -2.40 -17.36 -6.80
CA GLY A 75 -3.59 -17.88 -7.46
C GLY A 75 -4.77 -16.91 -7.53
N ALA A 76 -5.81 -17.34 -8.24
CA ALA A 76 -6.92 -16.48 -8.61
C ALA A 76 -7.75 -15.95 -7.43
N ASP A 77 -7.80 -16.70 -6.35
CA ASP A 77 -8.63 -16.35 -5.19
C ASP A 77 -7.87 -15.60 -4.09
N PHE A 78 -6.60 -15.32 -4.30
CA PHE A 78 -5.78 -14.61 -3.32
C PHE A 78 -6.13 -13.13 -3.33
N ARG A 79 -6.37 -12.57 -2.14
CA ARG A 79 -6.75 -11.16 -1.98
C ARG A 79 -6.15 -10.58 -0.73
N PHE A 80 -5.80 -9.28 -0.82
CA PHE A 80 -5.45 -8.46 0.33
C PHE A 80 -6.72 -7.78 0.85
N THR A 81 -6.91 -7.78 2.16
CA THR A 81 -8.09 -7.17 2.80
C THR A 81 -7.64 -6.30 3.97
N PRO A 82 -8.10 -5.04 4.05
CA PRO A 82 -7.78 -4.20 5.22
C PRO A 82 -8.45 -4.75 6.48
N GLU A 83 -7.74 -4.70 7.60
CA GLU A 83 -8.25 -5.17 8.89
C GLU A 83 -8.83 -4.07 9.75
N ALA A 84 -8.45 -2.83 9.48
CA ALA A 84 -8.91 -1.69 10.26
C ALA A 84 -8.76 -0.46 9.39
N ASP A 85 -9.24 0.68 9.87
CA ASP A 85 -9.03 1.93 9.16
C ASP A 85 -7.56 2.33 9.22
N GLY A 86 -7.08 2.86 8.12
CA GLY A 86 -5.75 3.46 8.07
C GLY A 86 -5.70 4.72 8.93
N ILE A 87 -4.59 4.92 9.59
CA ILE A 87 -4.36 6.11 10.41
C ILE A 87 -3.03 6.75 10.02
N GLY A 88 -2.89 8.03 10.31
CA GLY A 88 -1.64 8.70 10.02
C GLY A 88 -1.66 10.17 10.41
N HIS A 89 -0.47 10.76 10.42
CA HIS A 89 -0.26 12.19 10.59
C HIS A 89 1.17 12.53 10.14
N HIS A 90 1.44 13.81 9.93
CA HIS A 90 2.79 14.29 9.58
C HIS A 90 3.43 13.45 8.45
N HIS A 91 2.68 13.27 7.36
CA HIS A 91 3.12 12.59 6.13
C HIS A 91 3.26 11.06 6.23
N VAL A 92 3.04 10.45 7.39
CA VAL A 92 3.18 8.99 7.52
C VAL A 92 1.85 8.37 7.94
N GLY A 93 1.45 7.35 7.23
CA GLY A 93 0.24 6.60 7.55
C GLY A 93 0.47 5.11 7.54
N THR A 94 -0.42 4.39 8.20
CA THR A 94 -0.36 2.94 8.29
C THR A 94 -1.70 2.30 8.01
N LEU A 95 -1.67 1.06 7.51
CA LEU A 95 -2.87 0.26 7.31
C LEU A 95 -2.53 -1.20 7.58
N ARG A 96 -3.23 -1.82 8.51
CA ARG A 96 -3.09 -3.26 8.76
C ARG A 96 -3.95 -4.04 7.78
N TRP A 97 -3.43 -5.18 7.34
CA TRP A 97 -4.14 -6.00 6.37
C TRP A 97 -3.84 -7.49 6.59
N HIS A 98 -4.70 -8.31 6.03
CA HIS A 98 -4.42 -9.74 5.87
C HIS A 98 -4.57 -10.10 4.40
N ALA A 99 -3.97 -11.21 4.01
CA ALA A 99 -4.07 -11.71 2.64
C ALA A 99 -4.13 -13.22 2.64
N GLY A 100 -4.94 -13.74 1.73
CA GLY A 100 -5.14 -15.18 1.61
C GLY A 100 -6.27 -15.49 0.63
N ASN A 101 -6.72 -16.73 0.67
CA ASN A 101 -7.85 -17.20 -0.13
C ASN A 101 -9.02 -17.55 0.80
N PRO A 102 -10.21 -17.92 0.25
CA PRO A 102 -11.36 -18.21 1.10
C PRO A 102 -11.15 -19.32 2.13
N SER A 103 -10.32 -20.32 1.82
CA SER A 103 -10.06 -21.39 2.78
C SER A 103 -8.97 -21.04 3.79
N THR A 104 -8.11 -20.08 3.48
CA THR A 104 -7.05 -19.60 4.37
C THR A 104 -6.96 -18.09 4.25
N PRO A 105 -7.93 -17.35 4.82
CA PRO A 105 -8.00 -15.89 4.61
C PRO A 105 -6.86 -15.11 5.26
N HIS A 106 -6.24 -15.66 6.29
CA HIS A 106 -5.10 -15.03 6.97
C HIS A 106 -3.81 -15.80 6.70
N MET A 107 -3.56 -16.15 5.45
CA MET A 107 -2.33 -16.82 5.04
C MET A 107 -1.11 -15.95 5.36
N VAL A 108 -1.25 -14.65 5.16
CA VAL A 108 -0.21 -13.64 5.48
C VAL A 108 -0.90 -12.47 6.15
N THR A 109 -0.28 -11.88 7.16
CA THR A 109 -0.76 -10.64 7.75
C THR A 109 0.38 -9.63 7.80
N GLY A 110 0.04 -8.37 7.72
CA GLY A 110 1.07 -7.34 7.72
C GLY A 110 0.52 -5.94 7.94
N THR A 111 1.42 -5.00 7.86
CA THR A 111 1.11 -3.58 7.97
C THR A 111 1.86 -2.82 6.87
N ASP A 112 1.14 -2.01 6.14
CA ASP A 112 1.76 -1.05 5.24
C ASP A 112 2.02 0.23 6.01
N VAL A 113 3.23 0.77 5.86
CA VAL A 113 3.60 2.09 6.36
C VAL A 113 3.99 2.92 5.16
N ALA A 114 3.33 4.06 4.97
CA ALA A 114 3.58 4.88 3.80
C ALA A 114 3.95 6.31 4.16
N GLU A 115 4.92 6.84 3.44
CA GLU A 115 5.22 8.26 3.45
C GLU A 115 4.45 8.89 2.29
N ILE A 116 3.66 9.91 2.60
CA ILE A 116 2.80 10.59 1.63
C ILE A 116 3.39 11.96 1.32
N VAL A 117 3.58 12.24 0.04
CA VAL A 117 4.08 13.52 -0.46
C VAL A 117 3.10 14.02 -1.50
N ASP A 118 2.58 15.22 -1.31
CA ASP A 118 1.61 15.83 -2.24
C ASP A 118 0.41 14.92 -2.50
N GLY A 119 -0.06 14.23 -1.47
CA GLY A 119 -1.24 13.37 -1.57
C GLY A 119 -0.99 12.03 -2.24
N ARG A 120 0.26 11.65 -2.48
CA ARG A 120 0.63 10.41 -3.14
C ARG A 120 1.67 9.65 -2.34
N ILE A 121 1.72 8.34 -2.55
CA ILE A 121 2.69 7.48 -1.87
C ILE A 121 4.07 7.70 -2.47
N ALA A 122 5.01 8.14 -1.64
CA ALA A 122 6.41 8.30 -2.05
C ALA A 122 7.25 7.09 -1.65
N ARG A 123 7.01 6.57 -0.46
CA ARG A 123 7.69 5.37 0.06
C ARG A 123 6.68 4.50 0.76
N LEU A 124 6.82 3.20 0.58
CA LEU A 124 5.96 2.21 1.18
C LEU A 124 6.81 1.14 1.82
N TRP A 125 6.65 0.92 3.12
CA TRP A 125 7.28 -0.20 3.83
C TRP A 125 6.23 -1.26 4.05
N VAL A 126 6.54 -2.48 3.64
CA VAL A 126 5.67 -3.63 3.84
C VAL A 126 6.22 -4.42 5.01
N LEU A 127 5.53 -4.35 6.15
CA LEU A 127 5.93 -5.05 7.36
C LEU A 127 5.12 -6.33 7.48
N LEU A 128 5.79 -7.47 7.42
CA LEU A 128 5.09 -8.75 7.52
C LEU A 128 5.13 -9.23 8.97
N ASN A 129 4.00 -9.69 9.47
CA ASN A 129 3.95 -10.25 10.80
C ASN A 129 4.59 -11.63 10.80
N PRO A 130 5.29 -12.01 11.87
CA PRO A 130 5.84 -13.35 11.97
C PRO A 130 4.73 -14.39 11.85
N THR A 131 5.01 -15.48 11.14
CA THR A 131 4.11 -16.61 11.05
C THR A 131 4.45 -17.59 12.18
N GLY A 132 3.46 -18.16 12.78
CA GLY A 132 3.66 -19.16 13.80
C GLY A 132 3.18 -18.80 15.15
#